data_a072148f7eb1cea3b9bd6bc036b28763
#
_entry.id   a072148f7eb1cea3b9bd6bc036b28763
#
_cell.length_a   1.000
_cell.length_b   1.000
_cell.length_c   1.000
_cell.angle_alpha   90.00
_cell.angle_beta   90.00
_cell.angle_gamma   90.00
#
_symmetry.space_group_name_H-M   'P 1'
#
loop_
_entity.id
_entity.type
_entity.pdbx_description
1 polymer ?
#
loop_
_entity_poly.entity_id
_entity_poly.type
_entity_poly.pdbx_seq_one_letter_code
_entity_poly.pdbx_strand_id
1 'polypeptide(L)'
;RLAQEGSRALHEGLVAQAIVERVAKPPRPARMNLQDLRAYQPREREALCFVQPTPARSVRICGFPPPSSGQIAIGQMLGMLTHTQAQGPQWVNGLPSADFVHRYTEAARLAFADRAQYLGDPDFVAPPAGDWRKLLAPEYLRARSQLIGAASMKQAAPGQPAGARSAWALPFPTSP
;
A
#
# COMPACT_ATOMS: atom_id res chain seq x y z
N ARG A 1 16.95 0.78 27.39
CA ARG A 1 17.44 -0.46 26.72
C ARG A 1 17.85 -0.20 25.28
N LEU A 2 16.97 0.27 24.41
CA LEU A 2 17.32 0.55 23.00
C LEU A 2 18.54 1.46 22.85
N ALA A 3 18.64 2.52 23.69
CA ALA A 3 19.79 3.40 23.68
C ALA A 3 21.11 2.77 24.13
N GLN A 4 21.03 1.69 24.90
CA GLN A 4 22.21 0.98 25.45
C GLN A 4 22.58 -0.29 24.65
N GLU A 5 21.58 -1.03 24.22
CA GLU A 5 21.70 -2.36 23.61
C GLU A 5 21.48 -2.35 22.10
N GLY A 6 21.03 -1.19 21.53
CA GLY A 6 20.68 -1.08 20.13
C GLY A 6 19.53 -2.01 19.74
N SER A 7 19.56 -2.50 18.50
CA SER A 7 18.52 -3.40 17.96
C SER A 7 18.40 -4.74 18.73
N ARG A 8 19.46 -5.19 19.39
CA ARG A 8 19.43 -6.41 20.20
C ARG A 8 18.34 -6.38 21.27
N ALA A 9 18.04 -5.20 21.82
CA ALA A 9 16.97 -5.05 22.81
C ALA A 9 15.59 -5.53 22.32
N LEU A 10 15.33 -5.51 21.00
CA LEU A 10 14.07 -5.99 20.39
C LEU A 10 14.18 -7.45 19.91
N HIS A 11 15.37 -7.86 19.48
CA HIS A 11 15.56 -9.15 18.81
C HIS A 11 15.95 -10.26 19.79
N GLU A 12 16.36 -9.90 21.01
CA GLU A 12 16.85 -10.81 22.02
C GLU A 12 16.29 -10.49 23.42
N GLY A 13 16.42 -11.43 24.35
CA GLY A 13 16.09 -11.23 25.76
C GLY A 13 14.59 -11.07 26.05
N LEU A 14 14.29 -10.31 27.10
CA LEU A 14 12.91 -10.22 27.65
C LEU A 14 11.90 -9.60 26.70
N VAL A 15 12.30 -8.63 25.87
CA VAL A 15 11.37 -7.99 24.93
C VAL A 15 11.00 -8.95 23.81
N ALA A 16 11.99 -9.66 23.25
CA ALA A 16 11.74 -10.68 22.23
C ALA A 16 10.85 -11.80 22.77
N GLN A 17 11.09 -12.27 24.00
CA GLN A 17 10.24 -13.27 24.67
C GLN A 17 8.80 -12.77 24.80
N ALA A 18 8.60 -11.54 25.31
CA ALA A 18 7.28 -10.96 25.47
C ALA A 18 6.53 -10.79 24.13
N ILE A 19 7.24 -10.44 23.03
CA ILE A 19 6.65 -10.38 21.68
C ILE A 19 6.17 -11.77 21.26
N VAL A 20 7.02 -12.80 21.33
CA VAL A 20 6.69 -14.16 20.93
C VAL A 20 5.51 -14.70 21.76
N GLU A 21 5.55 -14.53 23.08
CA GLU A 21 4.46 -14.94 23.95
C GLU A 21 3.14 -14.23 23.63
N ARG A 22 3.20 -12.94 23.30
CA ARG A 22 2.00 -12.15 23.01
C ARG A 22 1.35 -12.57 21.69
N VAL A 23 2.15 -12.76 20.63
CA VAL A 23 1.63 -13.15 19.31
C VAL A 23 1.17 -14.61 19.25
N ALA A 24 1.63 -15.46 20.14
CA ALA A 24 1.18 -16.84 20.26
C ALA A 24 -0.20 -17.01 20.96
N LYS A 25 -0.74 -15.92 21.53
CA LYS A 25 -2.03 -15.99 22.27
C LYS A 25 -3.25 -15.86 21.33
N PRO A 26 -4.40 -16.51 21.73
CA PRO A 26 -5.68 -16.32 21.05
C PRO A 26 -6.07 -14.84 20.93
N PRO A 27 -6.99 -14.47 20.00
CA PRO A 27 -7.80 -15.35 19.13
C PRO A 27 -7.13 -15.80 17.82
N ARG A 28 -5.97 -15.23 17.47
CA ARG A 28 -5.24 -15.55 16.21
C ARG A 28 -3.76 -15.76 16.50
N PRO A 29 -3.37 -16.93 17.00
CA PRO A 29 -1.97 -17.19 17.33
C PRO A 29 -1.09 -17.20 16.09
N ALA A 30 0.05 -16.51 16.16
CA ALA A 30 1.08 -16.56 15.14
C ALA A 30 2.17 -17.60 15.51
N ARG A 31 2.87 -18.10 14.49
CA ARG A 31 3.95 -19.09 14.66
C ARG A 31 5.34 -18.46 14.80
N MET A 32 5.42 -17.17 15.14
CA MET A 32 6.70 -16.51 15.36
C MET A 32 7.43 -17.09 16.57
N ASN A 33 8.73 -17.29 16.44
CA ASN A 33 9.60 -17.77 17.50
C ASN A 33 10.82 -16.85 17.70
N LEU A 34 11.61 -17.10 18.74
CA LEU A 34 12.79 -16.27 19.06
C LEU A 34 13.87 -16.33 17.98
N GLN A 35 13.96 -17.41 17.24
CA GLN A 35 14.94 -17.54 16.15
C GLN A 35 14.57 -16.62 14.97
N ASP A 36 13.27 -16.46 14.68
CA ASP A 36 12.81 -15.53 13.64
C ASP A 36 13.22 -14.10 13.95
N LEU A 37 13.09 -13.68 15.23
CA LEU A 37 13.51 -12.36 15.66
C LEU A 37 15.03 -12.17 15.61
N ARG A 38 15.81 -13.17 16.04
CA ARG A 38 17.29 -13.12 16.00
C ARG A 38 17.84 -13.14 14.58
N ALA A 39 17.20 -13.89 13.69
CA ALA A 39 17.62 -14.03 12.30
C ALA A 39 17.23 -12.83 11.42
N TYR A 40 16.35 -11.93 11.92
CA TYR A 40 15.90 -10.78 11.14
C TYR A 40 17.07 -9.86 10.78
N GLN A 41 17.20 -9.58 9.49
CA GLN A 41 18.14 -8.62 8.94
C GLN A 41 17.38 -7.55 8.14
N PRO A 42 17.59 -6.25 8.41
CA PRO A 42 17.02 -5.19 7.61
C PRO A 42 17.58 -5.26 6.18
N ARG A 43 16.73 -5.02 5.19
CA ARG A 43 17.13 -4.99 3.78
C ARG A 43 17.06 -3.58 3.25
N GLU A 44 18.14 -3.11 2.67
CA GLU A 44 18.15 -1.88 1.91
C GLU A 44 17.43 -2.10 0.56
N ARG A 45 16.58 -1.17 0.18
CA ARG A 45 15.84 -1.18 -1.08
C ARG A 45 15.87 0.20 -1.71
N GLU A 46 15.99 0.25 -3.02
CA GLU A 46 15.92 1.50 -3.76
C GLU A 46 14.52 2.14 -3.61
N ALA A 47 14.49 3.46 -3.36
CA ALA A 47 13.24 4.20 -3.22
C ALA A 47 12.42 4.17 -4.51
N LEU A 48 11.12 3.92 -4.40
CA LEU A 48 10.19 4.01 -5.52
C LEU A 48 9.75 5.46 -5.68
N CYS A 49 9.96 6.03 -6.87
CA CYS A 49 9.60 7.41 -7.17
C CYS A 49 8.61 7.48 -8.33
N PHE A 50 7.74 8.49 -8.29
CA PHE A 50 6.92 8.90 -9.42
C PHE A 50 6.89 10.43 -9.55
N VAL A 51 6.47 10.94 -10.69
CA VAL A 51 6.33 12.37 -10.93
C VAL A 51 4.85 12.73 -10.88
N GLN A 52 4.51 13.68 -10.00
CA GLN A 52 3.16 14.23 -9.86
C GLN A 52 3.12 15.61 -10.49
N PRO A 53 2.32 15.83 -11.57
CA PRO A 53 2.08 17.16 -12.09
C PRO A 53 1.19 17.96 -11.13
N THR A 54 1.53 19.24 -10.95
CA THR A 54 0.71 20.23 -10.24
C THR A 54 0.54 21.45 -11.13
N PRO A 55 -0.40 22.35 -10.88
CA PRO A 55 -0.57 23.57 -11.67
C PRO A 55 0.69 24.44 -11.74
N ALA A 56 1.53 24.44 -10.69
CA ALA A 56 2.71 25.28 -10.62
C ALA A 56 3.97 24.59 -11.18
N ARG A 57 4.11 23.28 -10.97
CA ARG A 57 5.31 22.51 -11.34
C ARG A 57 5.08 21.01 -11.23
N SER A 58 5.96 20.22 -11.84
CA SER A 58 6.03 18.79 -11.55
C SER A 58 6.86 18.52 -10.30
N VAL A 59 6.38 17.63 -9.44
CA VAL A 59 7.02 17.25 -8.18
C VAL A 59 7.39 15.76 -8.23
N ARG A 60 8.65 15.43 -7.96
CA ARG A 60 9.08 14.04 -7.78
C ARG A 60 8.79 13.61 -6.35
N ILE A 61 8.01 12.55 -6.19
CA ILE A 61 7.60 11.99 -4.90
C ILE A 61 8.23 10.61 -4.76
N CYS A 62 9.03 10.42 -3.71
CA CYS A 62 9.72 9.17 -3.45
C CYS A 62 9.34 8.63 -2.07
N GLY A 63 9.29 7.31 -1.94
CA GLY A 63 9.01 6.64 -0.68
C GLY A 63 9.42 5.18 -0.71
N PHE A 64 9.11 4.45 0.36
CA PHE A 64 9.47 3.04 0.48
C PHE A 64 8.78 2.18 -0.58
N PRO A 65 9.53 1.30 -1.27
CA PRO A 65 8.95 0.30 -2.17
C PRO A 65 8.30 -0.83 -1.36
N PRO A 66 7.63 -1.80 -2.01
CA PRO A 66 7.22 -3.04 -1.34
C PRO A 66 8.38 -3.70 -0.57
N PRO A 67 8.09 -4.26 0.61
CA PRO A 67 6.77 -4.62 1.14
C PRO A 67 5.94 -3.45 1.68
N SER A 68 6.49 -2.23 1.76
CA SER A 68 5.68 -1.06 2.08
C SER A 68 4.71 -0.75 0.94
N SER A 69 3.44 -0.59 1.27
CA SER A 69 2.40 -0.29 0.29
C SER A 69 2.12 1.21 0.11
N GLY A 70 2.65 2.05 1.01
CA GLY A 70 2.28 3.46 1.10
C GLY A 70 2.58 4.24 -0.18
N GLN A 71 3.78 4.09 -0.71
CA GLN A 71 4.21 4.85 -1.90
C GLN A 71 3.37 4.54 -3.14
N ILE A 72 3.05 3.26 -3.37
CA ILE A 72 2.19 2.87 -4.50
C ILE A 72 0.77 3.36 -4.28
N ALA A 73 0.20 3.18 -3.09
CA ALA A 73 -1.16 3.65 -2.79
C ALA A 73 -1.29 5.17 -2.95
N ILE A 74 -0.33 5.95 -2.44
CA ILE A 74 -0.30 7.41 -2.61
C ILE A 74 -0.18 7.77 -4.10
N GLY A 75 0.71 7.12 -4.84
CA GLY A 75 0.88 7.36 -6.27
C GLY A 75 -0.38 7.04 -7.08
N GLN A 76 -1.07 5.95 -6.76
CA GLN A 76 -2.36 5.63 -7.38
C GLN A 76 -3.43 6.66 -7.06
N MET A 77 -3.58 7.06 -5.79
CA MET A 77 -4.58 8.05 -5.38
C MET A 77 -4.33 9.39 -6.08
N LEU A 78 -3.12 9.91 -6.03
CA LEU A 78 -2.76 11.16 -6.67
C LEU A 78 -2.92 11.09 -8.19
N GLY A 79 -2.48 10.01 -8.81
CA GLY A 79 -2.61 9.80 -10.25
C GLY A 79 -4.07 9.68 -10.71
N MET A 80 -4.93 8.97 -9.96
CA MET A 80 -6.37 8.93 -10.26
C MET A 80 -7.02 10.31 -10.12
N LEU A 81 -6.67 11.06 -9.06
CA LEU A 81 -7.22 12.40 -8.83
C LEU A 81 -6.91 13.39 -9.96
N THR A 82 -5.77 13.25 -10.66
CA THR A 82 -5.47 14.09 -11.84
C THR A 82 -6.43 13.87 -13.00
N HIS A 83 -7.11 12.75 -13.05
CA HIS A 83 -8.07 12.39 -14.09
C HIS A 83 -9.53 12.57 -13.68
N THR A 84 -9.81 12.94 -12.42
CA THR A 84 -11.17 13.24 -11.97
C THR A 84 -11.52 14.71 -12.23
N GLN A 85 -12.79 14.97 -12.56
CA GLN A 85 -13.29 16.34 -12.69
C GLN A 85 -13.77 16.87 -11.34
N ALA A 86 -13.15 17.95 -10.86
CA ALA A 86 -13.62 18.63 -9.67
C ALA A 86 -14.93 19.37 -9.94
N GLN A 87 -15.90 19.26 -9.04
CA GLN A 87 -17.17 19.98 -9.11
C GLN A 87 -17.10 21.37 -8.44
N GLY A 88 -15.90 21.82 -8.06
CA GLY A 88 -15.66 23.09 -7.40
C GLY A 88 -14.27 23.19 -6.80
N PRO A 89 -14.02 24.18 -5.95
CA PRO A 89 -12.72 24.36 -5.32
C PRO A 89 -12.41 23.19 -4.38
N GLN A 90 -11.13 22.79 -4.31
CA GLN A 90 -10.69 21.73 -3.39
C GLN A 90 -10.78 22.16 -1.92
N TRP A 91 -10.66 23.45 -1.65
CA TRP A 91 -10.65 24.02 -0.30
C TRP A 91 -11.72 25.09 -0.15
N VAL A 92 -12.49 25.00 0.92
CA VAL A 92 -13.53 25.98 1.27
C VAL A 92 -13.29 26.38 2.74
N ASN A 93 -13.06 27.67 3.00
CA ASN A 93 -12.78 28.18 4.34
C ASN A 93 -11.64 27.45 5.06
N GLY A 94 -10.57 27.09 4.32
CA GLY A 94 -9.41 26.38 4.89
C GLY A 94 -9.60 24.88 5.13
N LEU A 95 -10.77 24.32 4.79
CA LEU A 95 -11.09 22.90 4.93
C LEU A 95 -11.23 22.24 3.54
N PRO A 96 -10.94 20.93 3.41
CA PRO A 96 -11.23 20.20 2.19
C PRO A 96 -12.73 20.25 1.87
N SER A 97 -13.08 20.50 0.61
CA SER A 97 -14.47 20.47 0.19
C SER A 97 -15.06 19.06 0.22
N ALA A 98 -16.38 18.92 0.31
CA ALA A 98 -17.06 17.63 0.28
C ALA A 98 -16.76 16.86 -1.02
N ASP A 99 -16.72 17.57 -2.18
CA ASP A 99 -16.34 16.98 -3.47
C ASP A 99 -14.92 16.42 -3.44
N PHE A 100 -13.96 17.18 -2.91
CA PHE A 100 -12.58 16.70 -2.80
C PHE A 100 -12.47 15.48 -1.88
N VAL A 101 -13.10 15.51 -0.71
CA VAL A 101 -13.12 14.37 0.23
C VAL A 101 -13.74 13.14 -0.40
N HIS A 102 -14.85 13.30 -1.14
CA HIS A 102 -15.50 12.22 -1.86
C HIS A 102 -14.53 11.59 -2.89
N ARG A 103 -13.99 12.37 -3.81
CA ARG A 103 -13.07 11.87 -4.85
C ARG A 103 -11.82 11.22 -4.25
N TYR A 104 -11.25 11.84 -3.22
CA TYR A 104 -10.11 11.29 -2.50
C TYR A 104 -10.43 9.92 -1.87
N THR A 105 -11.59 9.81 -1.22
CA THR A 105 -12.02 8.57 -0.57
C THR A 105 -12.27 7.45 -1.60
N GLU A 106 -12.89 7.78 -2.73
CA GLU A 106 -13.14 6.81 -3.80
C GLU A 106 -11.82 6.36 -4.46
N ALA A 107 -10.89 7.28 -4.71
CA ALA A 107 -9.55 6.95 -5.18
C ALA A 107 -8.80 6.05 -4.18
N ALA A 108 -8.93 6.33 -2.88
CA ALA A 108 -8.36 5.50 -1.83
C ALA A 108 -8.96 4.08 -1.83
N ARG A 109 -10.28 3.92 -1.99
CA ARG A 109 -10.92 2.61 -2.09
C ARG A 109 -10.34 1.77 -3.23
N LEU A 110 -10.17 2.38 -4.41
CA LEU A 110 -9.60 1.73 -5.58
C LEU A 110 -8.14 1.33 -5.35
N ALA A 111 -7.32 2.24 -4.80
CA ALA A 111 -5.93 1.99 -4.49
C ALA A 111 -5.75 0.88 -3.44
N PHE A 112 -6.60 0.85 -2.43
CA PHE A 112 -6.55 -0.18 -1.38
C PHE A 112 -7.08 -1.54 -1.86
N ALA A 113 -8.00 -1.57 -2.81
CA ALA A 113 -8.41 -2.81 -3.48
C ALA A 113 -7.23 -3.42 -4.28
N ASP A 114 -6.52 -2.59 -5.04
CA ASP A 114 -5.31 -3.01 -5.76
C ASP A 114 -4.20 -3.44 -4.79
N ARG A 115 -4.01 -2.69 -3.71
CA ARG A 115 -3.07 -3.02 -2.64
C ARG A 115 -3.32 -4.43 -2.09
N ALA A 116 -4.56 -4.73 -1.74
CA ALA A 116 -4.93 -6.02 -1.17
C ALA A 116 -4.68 -7.19 -2.14
N GLN A 117 -4.81 -6.94 -3.46
CA GLN A 117 -4.63 -7.95 -4.49
C GLN A 117 -3.17 -8.15 -4.90
N TYR A 118 -2.38 -7.07 -4.97
CA TYR A 118 -1.10 -7.11 -5.66
C TYR A 118 0.12 -6.88 -4.79
N LEU A 119 -0.01 -6.15 -3.66
CA LEU A 119 1.16 -5.76 -2.88
C LEU A 119 1.51 -6.78 -1.80
N GLY A 120 2.75 -7.21 -1.83
CA GLY A 120 3.33 -8.13 -0.87
C GLY A 120 4.84 -7.93 -0.77
N ASP A 121 5.49 -8.78 0.00
CA ASP A 121 6.94 -8.76 0.10
C ASP A 121 7.57 -9.33 -1.18
N PRO A 122 8.40 -8.55 -1.91
CA PRO A 122 9.02 -8.98 -3.16
C PRO A 122 9.96 -10.19 -3.01
N ASP A 123 10.36 -10.52 -1.80
CA ASP A 123 11.15 -11.74 -1.55
C ASP A 123 10.29 -13.01 -1.67
N PHE A 124 8.95 -12.87 -1.59
CA PHE A 124 7.98 -13.98 -1.61
C PHE A 124 6.92 -13.85 -2.70
N VAL A 125 6.63 -12.62 -3.15
CA VAL A 125 5.55 -12.31 -4.09
C VAL A 125 6.09 -11.53 -5.27
N ALA A 126 5.91 -12.07 -6.47
CA ALA A 126 6.28 -11.37 -7.69
C ALA A 126 5.38 -10.14 -7.93
N PRO A 127 5.94 -9.02 -8.41
CA PRO A 127 5.14 -7.85 -8.77
C PRO A 127 4.22 -8.13 -9.96
N PRO A 128 3.09 -7.42 -10.08
CA PRO A 128 2.19 -7.55 -11.22
C PRO A 128 2.94 -7.23 -12.52
N ALA A 129 2.88 -8.15 -13.49
CA ALA A 129 3.59 -8.04 -14.77
C ALA A 129 5.11 -7.74 -14.65
N GLY A 130 5.75 -8.20 -13.56
CA GLY A 130 7.19 -8.05 -13.34
C GLY A 130 7.64 -6.69 -12.80
N ASP A 131 6.75 -5.72 -12.63
CA ASP A 131 7.10 -4.40 -12.09
C ASP A 131 5.93 -3.76 -11.31
N TRP A 132 6.19 -3.33 -10.09
CA TRP A 132 5.25 -2.57 -9.25
C TRP A 132 4.77 -1.26 -9.90
N ARG A 133 5.59 -0.65 -10.78
CA ARG A 133 5.26 0.58 -11.51
C ARG A 133 4.09 0.41 -12.46
N LYS A 134 3.72 -0.82 -12.83
CA LYS A 134 2.52 -1.10 -13.63
C LYS A 134 1.23 -0.62 -12.95
N LEU A 135 1.21 -0.59 -11.60
CA LEU A 135 0.12 -0.02 -10.82
C LEU A 135 0.08 1.52 -10.87
N LEU A 136 1.14 2.15 -11.34
CA LEU A 136 1.26 3.61 -11.50
C LEU A 136 1.24 4.05 -12.97
N ALA A 137 1.00 3.12 -13.90
CA ALA A 137 0.96 3.43 -15.33
C ALA A 137 -0.18 4.43 -15.64
N PRO A 138 0.07 5.50 -16.41
CA PRO A 138 -0.92 6.55 -16.65
C PRO A 138 -2.24 6.05 -17.24
N GLU A 139 -2.18 5.11 -18.18
CA GLU A 139 -3.36 4.49 -18.79
C GLU A 139 -4.17 3.68 -17.78
N TYR A 140 -3.48 2.97 -16.87
CA TYR A 140 -4.13 2.22 -15.79
C TYR A 140 -4.84 3.16 -14.82
N LEU A 141 -4.15 4.21 -14.36
CA LEU A 141 -4.70 5.20 -13.43
C LEU A 141 -5.89 5.94 -14.04
N ARG A 142 -5.83 6.26 -15.33
CA ARG A 142 -6.95 6.86 -16.06
C ARG A 142 -8.16 5.93 -16.10
N ALA A 143 -7.96 4.66 -16.43
CA ALA A 143 -9.05 3.68 -16.44
C ALA A 143 -9.68 3.50 -15.06
N ARG A 144 -8.85 3.47 -14.00
CA ARG A 144 -9.33 3.37 -12.62
C ARG A 144 -10.12 4.61 -12.20
N SER A 145 -9.67 5.80 -12.59
CA SER A 145 -10.35 7.07 -12.25
C SER A 145 -11.77 7.18 -12.81
N GLN A 146 -12.05 6.53 -13.94
CA GLN A 146 -13.38 6.51 -14.55
C GLN A 146 -14.44 5.78 -13.69
N LEU A 147 -14.01 5.00 -12.72
CA LEU A 147 -14.91 4.34 -11.76
C LEU A 147 -15.36 5.29 -10.64
N ILE A 148 -14.75 6.46 -10.51
CA ILE A 148 -15.10 7.46 -9.49
C ILE A 148 -16.30 8.26 -9.99
N GLY A 149 -17.49 7.87 -9.55
CA GLY A 149 -18.74 8.55 -9.88
C GLY A 149 -19.18 9.58 -8.82
N ALA A 150 -20.36 10.15 -8.99
CA ALA A 150 -20.94 11.10 -8.04
C ALA A 150 -21.40 10.43 -6.72
N ALA A 151 -21.74 9.16 -6.76
CA ALA A 151 -22.13 8.37 -5.58
C ALA A 151 -20.97 7.50 -5.08
N SER A 152 -20.96 7.22 -3.78
CA SER A 152 -19.96 6.31 -3.22
C SER A 152 -20.09 4.91 -3.80
N MET A 153 -18.97 4.34 -4.27
CA MET A 153 -18.92 2.94 -4.75
C MET A 153 -19.06 1.92 -3.60
N LYS A 154 -19.02 2.36 -2.35
CA LYS A 154 -19.06 1.54 -1.14
C LYS A 154 -17.93 0.51 -1.06
N GLN A 155 -17.82 -0.39 -2.03
CA GLN A 155 -16.79 -1.41 -2.16
C GLN A 155 -16.13 -1.32 -3.54
N ALA A 156 -14.80 -1.35 -3.56
CA ALA A 156 -14.00 -1.37 -4.78
C ALA A 156 -13.48 -2.77 -5.06
N ALA A 157 -13.49 -3.16 -6.33
CA ALA A 157 -12.78 -4.35 -6.80
C ALA A 157 -11.35 -3.98 -7.24
N PRO A 158 -10.37 -4.90 -7.13
CA PRO A 158 -9.05 -4.70 -7.70
C PRO A 158 -9.13 -4.54 -9.22
N GLY A 159 -8.27 -3.69 -9.79
CA GLY A 159 -8.14 -3.55 -11.23
C GLY A 159 -7.23 -4.61 -11.84
N GLN A 160 -6.99 -4.50 -13.14
CA GLN A 160 -6.07 -5.37 -13.88
C GLN A 160 -5.02 -4.51 -14.60
N PRO A 161 -3.87 -4.22 -13.99
CA PRO A 161 -2.79 -3.55 -14.68
C PRO A 161 -2.29 -4.41 -15.84
N ALA A 162 -1.87 -3.77 -16.94
CA ALA A 162 -1.49 -4.46 -18.18
C ALA A 162 -0.44 -5.56 -17.92
N GLY A 163 -0.72 -6.78 -18.39
CA GLY A 163 0.13 -7.94 -18.22
C GLY A 163 0.08 -8.61 -16.84
N ALA A 164 -0.73 -8.10 -15.91
CA ALA A 164 -0.90 -8.74 -14.61
C ALA A 164 -1.74 -10.02 -14.75
N ARG A 165 -1.24 -11.11 -14.17
CA ARG A 165 -2.06 -12.28 -13.83
C ARG A 165 -2.54 -12.10 -12.40
N SER A 166 -3.75 -12.55 -12.08
CA SER A 166 -4.24 -12.54 -10.70
C SER A 166 -3.29 -13.36 -9.83
N ALA A 167 -2.59 -12.72 -8.91
CA ALA A 167 -1.63 -13.40 -8.03
C ALA A 167 -2.32 -14.35 -7.03
N TRP A 168 -3.62 -14.23 -6.84
CA TRP A 168 -4.41 -14.95 -5.85
C TRP A 168 -5.40 -15.94 -6.46
N ALA A 169 -5.01 -16.60 -7.56
CA ALA A 169 -5.75 -17.76 -8.08
C ALA A 169 -5.42 -19.06 -7.30
N LEU A 170 -4.60 -18.99 -6.25
CA LEU A 170 -4.39 -20.14 -5.37
C LEU A 170 -5.48 -20.10 -4.29
N PRO A 171 -6.34 -21.15 -4.22
CA PRO A 171 -7.24 -21.29 -3.09
C PRO A 171 -6.39 -21.29 -1.79
N PHE A 172 -6.78 -20.48 -0.81
CA PHE A 172 -6.22 -20.66 0.53
C PHE A 172 -6.35 -22.14 0.89
N PRO A 173 -5.28 -22.79 1.36
CA PRO A 173 -5.44 -24.12 1.89
C PRO A 173 -6.48 -24.01 3.01
N THR A 174 -7.63 -24.63 2.81
CA THR A 174 -8.61 -24.83 3.87
C THR A 174 -7.88 -25.63 4.93
N SER A 175 -7.61 -24.98 6.07
CA SER A 175 -7.04 -25.68 7.24
C SER A 175 -7.96 -26.84 7.58
N PRO A 176 -7.38 -28.01 7.89
CA PRO A 176 -8.13 -29.14 8.42
C PRO A 176 -8.73 -28.84 9.77
#